data_90727c60b745b8ebd7b0d77666f8666e
#
_entry.id   90727c60b745b8ebd7b0d77666f8666e
#
_cell.length_a   1.000
_cell.length_b   1.000
_cell.length_c   1.000
_cell.angle_alpha   90.00
_cell.angle_beta   90.00
_cell.angle_gamma   90.00
#
_symmetry.space_group_name_H-M   'P 1'
#
loop_
_entity.id
_entity.type
_entity.pdbx_description
1 polymer ?
#
loop_
_entity_poly.entity_id
_entity_poly.type
_entity_poly.pdbx_seq_one_letter_code
_entity_poly.pdbx_strand_id
1 'polypeptide(L)'
;MKHWWWKILAVVLVLGASIAALRVPLKQALVHVSPDRIAPGPVALEVTGYNTRFGKDEQAWLENDGQKVCAASVIVVNEHLVRMTVDVPAGLRSNMTDVCVGRSRLNGALYTEGLGSGIAEEHECGIGGKYVDFSFTFPNRNILYETIRNLCFHVPMWFSMMVLFGISLVASIRALGSTDLRHDMAADLSVRVGLLFCVMGLITGSLWARATWGAWWTNDVKLNGAAVSALIYLAYLVLRGSVPEPSKRARLAAIYNIFAFVLLVLFIWILPRLNAVDSLHPGNGGNPAFGSYDLDNSLRVVFYPACLGWILIGVWMYTLRLRLARLQSQLDDANPS
;
A
#
# COMPACT_ATOMS: atom_id res chain seq x y z
N MET A 1 17.82 24.97 21.30
CA MET A 1 18.04 23.88 20.32
C MET A 1 17.45 22.54 20.74
N LYS A 2 17.24 22.23 22.04
CA LYS A 2 16.79 20.90 22.54
C LYS A 2 15.43 20.39 22.01
N HIS A 3 14.57 21.21 21.40
CA HIS A 3 13.22 20.81 21.01
C HIS A 3 12.96 20.78 19.49
N TRP A 4 13.98 20.99 18.63
CA TRP A 4 13.80 21.08 17.18
C TRP A 4 14.23 19.82 16.43
N TRP A 5 15.05 18.98 17.04
CA TRP A 5 15.65 17.82 16.37
C TRP A 5 14.63 16.87 15.75
N TRP A 6 13.54 16.58 16.43
CA TRP A 6 12.51 15.66 15.95
C TRP A 6 11.70 16.24 14.77
N LYS A 7 11.61 17.57 14.66
CA LYS A 7 10.97 18.24 13.51
C LYS A 7 11.85 18.17 12.28
N ILE A 8 13.16 18.36 12.45
CA ILE A 8 14.14 18.16 11.37
C ILE A 8 14.11 16.69 10.95
N LEU A 9 14.11 15.75 11.92
CA LEU A 9 13.99 14.33 11.65
C LEU A 9 12.71 14.02 10.85
N ALA A 10 11.57 14.58 11.23
CA ALA A 10 10.30 14.39 10.50
C ALA A 10 10.41 14.79 9.02
N VAL A 11 10.98 15.97 8.76
CA VAL A 11 11.18 16.47 7.38
C VAL A 11 12.15 15.57 6.61
N VAL A 12 13.29 15.21 7.22
CA VAL A 12 14.29 14.33 6.59
C VAL A 12 13.69 12.96 6.25
N LEU A 13 12.92 12.38 7.17
CA LEU A 13 12.26 11.08 6.93
C LEU A 13 11.23 11.15 5.82
N VAL A 14 10.37 12.18 5.81
CA VAL A 14 9.35 12.33 4.76
C VAL A 14 10.00 12.57 3.40
N LEU A 15 10.95 13.49 3.31
CA LEU A 15 11.63 13.78 2.04
C LEU A 15 12.47 12.59 1.57
N GLY A 16 13.25 11.97 2.45
CA GLY A 16 14.07 10.81 2.11
C GLY A 16 13.24 9.62 1.66
N ALA A 17 12.17 9.29 2.39
CA ALA A 17 11.27 8.22 2.01
C ALA A 17 10.51 8.52 0.70
N SER A 18 10.09 9.77 0.48
CA SER A 18 9.42 10.17 -0.77
C SER A 18 10.36 10.08 -1.97
N ILE A 19 11.60 10.57 -1.83
CA ILE A 19 12.62 10.44 -2.88
C ILE A 19 12.91 8.97 -3.17
N ALA A 20 13.11 8.15 -2.13
CA ALA A 20 13.35 6.72 -2.29
C ALA A 20 12.16 6.02 -2.95
N ALA A 21 10.93 6.30 -2.49
CA ALA A 21 9.71 5.71 -3.06
C ALA A 21 9.57 6.01 -4.57
N LEU A 22 9.99 7.20 -5.02
CA LEU A 22 9.89 7.60 -6.42
C LEU A 22 11.09 7.18 -7.29
N ARG A 23 12.29 6.99 -6.69
CA ARG A 23 13.53 6.74 -7.42
C ARG A 23 13.98 5.28 -7.44
N VAL A 24 13.64 4.49 -6.41
CA VAL A 24 14.03 3.07 -6.34
C VAL A 24 13.33 2.32 -7.48
N PRO A 25 14.08 1.61 -8.35
CA PRO A 25 13.48 0.86 -9.46
C PRO A 25 12.70 -0.35 -8.94
N LEU A 26 11.71 -0.80 -9.70
CA LEU A 26 11.07 -2.09 -9.45
C LEU A 26 11.98 -3.22 -9.96
N LYS A 27 11.89 -4.36 -9.30
CA LYS A 27 12.56 -5.60 -9.71
C LYS A 27 12.10 -5.96 -11.12
N GLN A 28 13.03 -6.43 -11.92
CA GLN A 28 12.74 -6.92 -13.27
C GLN A 28 11.72 -8.06 -13.22
N ALA A 29 10.79 -8.06 -14.18
CA ALA A 29 9.77 -9.10 -14.31
C ALA A 29 9.33 -9.24 -15.75
N LEU A 30 8.88 -10.43 -16.11
CA LEU A 30 8.07 -10.64 -17.31
C LEU A 30 6.65 -10.23 -16.99
N VAL A 31 6.00 -9.48 -17.90
CA VAL A 31 4.67 -8.91 -17.63
C VAL A 31 3.60 -9.40 -18.62
N HIS A 32 4.01 -9.86 -19.78
CA HIS A 32 3.06 -10.32 -20.80
C HIS A 32 3.70 -11.34 -21.72
N VAL A 33 2.89 -12.29 -22.16
CA VAL A 33 3.23 -13.26 -23.22
C VAL A 33 2.08 -13.35 -24.22
N SER A 34 2.41 -13.47 -25.50
CA SER A 34 1.43 -13.62 -26.57
C SER A 34 1.91 -14.66 -27.59
N PRO A 35 1.04 -15.59 -28.01
CA PRO A 35 -0.31 -15.84 -27.52
C PRO A 35 -0.31 -16.39 -26.08
N ASP A 36 -1.43 -16.23 -25.37
CA ASP A 36 -1.66 -16.75 -24.02
C ASP A 36 -2.15 -18.20 -23.97
N ARG A 37 -2.49 -18.75 -25.14
CA ARG A 37 -2.91 -20.17 -25.35
C ARG A 37 -2.01 -20.83 -26.35
N ILE A 38 -1.59 -22.03 -26.01
CA ILE A 38 -0.69 -22.84 -26.84
C ILE A 38 -1.21 -24.26 -26.98
N ALA A 39 -0.95 -24.83 -28.13
CA ALA A 39 -1.20 -26.25 -28.46
C ALA A 39 0.13 -26.99 -28.67
N PRO A 40 0.16 -28.32 -28.58
CA PRO A 40 1.34 -29.11 -28.93
C PRO A 40 1.88 -28.80 -30.32
N GLY A 41 3.22 -28.72 -30.44
CA GLY A 41 3.93 -28.40 -31.68
C GLY A 41 4.73 -27.11 -31.61
N PRO A 42 5.32 -26.66 -32.72
CA PRO A 42 6.16 -25.45 -32.74
C PRO A 42 5.30 -24.19 -32.60
N VAL A 43 5.56 -23.41 -31.56
CA VAL A 43 4.84 -22.18 -31.24
C VAL A 43 5.84 -21.03 -31.12
N ALA A 44 5.51 -19.88 -31.74
CA ALA A 44 6.24 -18.64 -31.57
C ALA A 44 5.56 -17.79 -30.50
N LEU A 45 6.33 -17.36 -29.50
CA LEU A 45 5.87 -16.55 -28.39
C LEU A 45 6.59 -15.21 -28.38
N GLU A 46 5.84 -14.13 -28.15
CA GLU A 46 6.39 -12.82 -27.82
C GLU A 46 6.28 -12.59 -26.30
N VAL A 47 7.41 -12.36 -25.66
CA VAL A 47 7.51 -12.17 -24.21
C VAL A 47 7.95 -10.74 -23.92
N THR A 48 7.11 -10.00 -23.21
CA THR A 48 7.38 -8.62 -22.81
C THR A 48 7.86 -8.58 -21.36
N GLY A 49 8.98 -7.91 -21.14
CA GLY A 49 9.54 -7.65 -19.84
C GLY A 49 9.31 -6.21 -19.38
N TYR A 50 9.23 -6.02 -18.07
CA TYR A 50 9.21 -4.71 -17.42
C TYR A 50 10.54 -4.51 -16.70
N ASN A 51 11.18 -3.37 -16.94
CA ASN A 51 12.48 -3.01 -16.39
C ASN A 51 13.57 -4.09 -16.65
N THR A 52 13.37 -4.91 -17.69
CA THR A 52 14.32 -5.91 -18.14
C THR A 52 15.39 -5.27 -19.02
N ARG A 53 16.53 -5.94 -19.13
CA ARG A 53 17.63 -5.58 -20.05
C ARG A 53 18.09 -6.86 -20.73
N PHE A 54 17.24 -7.39 -21.61
CA PHE A 54 17.57 -8.62 -22.34
C PHE A 54 18.82 -8.41 -23.18
N GLY A 55 19.79 -9.31 -23.00
CA GLY A 55 21.03 -9.35 -23.77
C GLY A 55 20.93 -10.27 -24.98
N LYS A 56 21.90 -10.18 -25.90
CA LYS A 56 21.88 -10.96 -27.15
C LYS A 56 21.92 -12.49 -26.95
N ASP A 57 22.42 -12.95 -25.81
CA ASP A 57 22.60 -14.37 -25.50
C ASP A 57 21.58 -14.87 -24.45
N GLU A 58 20.38 -14.25 -24.41
CA GLU A 58 19.32 -14.68 -23.49
C GLU A 58 18.83 -16.07 -23.87
N GLN A 59 18.59 -16.88 -22.83
CA GLN A 59 17.96 -18.17 -22.97
C GLN A 59 16.54 -18.10 -22.45
N ALA A 60 15.64 -18.86 -23.06
CA ALA A 60 14.26 -18.91 -22.67
C ALA A 60 13.74 -20.35 -22.67
N TRP A 61 12.79 -20.62 -21.79
CA TRP A 61 12.16 -21.92 -21.66
C TRP A 61 10.75 -21.79 -21.11
N LEU A 62 9.96 -22.83 -21.33
CA LEU A 62 8.71 -23.05 -20.63
C LEU A 62 8.96 -23.98 -19.44
N GLU A 63 8.25 -23.76 -18.34
CA GLU A 63 8.27 -24.64 -17.17
C GLU A 63 6.86 -25.04 -16.78
N ASN A 64 6.59 -26.35 -16.79
CA ASN A 64 5.29 -26.92 -16.51
C ASN A 64 5.46 -28.03 -15.44
N ASP A 65 4.99 -27.76 -14.24
CA ASP A 65 5.06 -28.67 -13.08
C ASP A 65 6.46 -29.30 -12.90
N GLY A 66 7.50 -28.43 -12.90
CA GLY A 66 8.91 -28.82 -12.78
C GLY A 66 9.58 -29.32 -14.05
N GLN A 67 8.83 -29.53 -15.12
CA GLN A 67 9.35 -29.94 -16.41
C GLN A 67 9.76 -28.72 -17.24
N LYS A 68 10.99 -28.71 -17.79
CA LYS A 68 11.49 -27.61 -18.60
C LYS A 68 11.50 -27.98 -20.10
N VAL A 69 11.00 -27.07 -20.91
CA VAL A 69 11.04 -27.17 -22.37
C VAL A 69 11.81 -25.96 -22.91
N CYS A 70 13.01 -26.20 -23.39
CA CYS A 70 13.90 -25.14 -23.88
C CYS A 70 13.39 -24.55 -25.20
N ALA A 71 13.57 -23.23 -25.37
CA ALA A 71 13.29 -22.60 -26.65
C ALA A 71 14.30 -23.08 -27.71
N ALA A 72 13.77 -23.43 -28.88
CA ALA A 72 14.59 -23.80 -30.04
C ALA A 72 15.30 -22.57 -30.64
N SER A 73 14.72 -21.39 -30.50
CA SER A 73 15.35 -20.13 -30.88
C SER A 73 14.87 -19.00 -29.98
N VAL A 74 15.77 -18.04 -29.69
CA VAL A 74 15.49 -16.83 -28.92
C VAL A 74 16.02 -15.62 -29.67
N ILE A 75 15.17 -14.69 -30.00
CA ILE A 75 15.52 -13.45 -30.69
C ILE A 75 15.18 -12.27 -29.78
N VAL A 76 16.19 -11.57 -29.30
CA VAL A 76 16.01 -10.35 -28.52
C VAL A 76 15.74 -9.19 -29.50
N VAL A 77 14.50 -8.70 -29.47
CA VAL A 77 14.06 -7.60 -30.33
C VAL A 77 14.54 -6.25 -29.77
N ASN A 78 14.41 -6.09 -28.45
CA ASN A 78 14.93 -4.95 -27.70
C ASN A 78 15.09 -5.32 -26.22
N GLU A 79 15.48 -4.37 -25.36
CA GLU A 79 15.70 -4.59 -23.92
C GLU A 79 14.47 -5.12 -23.15
N HIS A 80 13.28 -5.01 -23.74
CA HIS A 80 12.00 -5.38 -23.10
C HIS A 80 11.17 -6.39 -23.88
N LEU A 81 11.61 -6.82 -25.06
CA LEU A 81 10.86 -7.73 -25.91
C LEU A 81 11.74 -8.85 -26.45
N VAL A 82 11.31 -10.07 -26.20
CA VAL A 82 11.94 -11.29 -26.72
C VAL A 82 10.92 -12.09 -27.51
N ARG A 83 11.31 -12.58 -28.68
CA ARG A 83 10.59 -13.60 -29.43
C ARG A 83 11.28 -14.93 -29.23
N MET A 84 10.54 -15.95 -28.84
CA MET A 84 11.04 -17.30 -28.65
C MET A 84 10.20 -18.29 -29.44
N THR A 85 10.83 -19.31 -30.01
CA THR A 85 10.14 -20.43 -30.61
C THR A 85 10.36 -21.66 -29.75
N VAL A 86 9.29 -22.31 -29.35
CA VAL A 86 9.31 -23.51 -28.51
C VAL A 86 8.54 -24.61 -29.19
N ASP A 87 9.07 -25.81 -29.19
CA ASP A 87 8.33 -27.01 -29.61
C ASP A 87 7.64 -27.60 -28.37
N VAL A 88 6.34 -27.39 -28.29
CA VAL A 88 5.53 -27.77 -27.12
C VAL A 88 5.21 -29.26 -27.20
N PRO A 89 5.65 -30.11 -26.26
CA PRO A 89 5.38 -31.54 -26.30
C PRO A 89 3.90 -31.84 -26.08
N ALA A 90 3.42 -32.87 -26.73
CA ALA A 90 2.11 -33.43 -26.45
C ALA A 90 2.16 -34.17 -25.11
N GLY A 91 1.67 -33.55 -24.06
CA GLY A 91 1.60 -34.26 -22.78
C GLY A 91 2.22 -33.45 -21.60
N LEU A 92 2.00 -32.18 -21.59
CA LEU A 92 2.30 -31.37 -20.38
C LEU A 92 1.39 -31.78 -19.20
N ARG A 93 1.94 -31.70 -17.99
CA ARG A 93 1.28 -32.19 -16.76
C ARG A 93 0.20 -31.24 -16.23
N SER A 94 0.33 -29.95 -16.54
CA SER A 94 -0.57 -28.90 -16.05
C SER A 94 -1.08 -28.04 -17.21
N ASN A 95 -2.33 -27.58 -17.09
CA ASN A 95 -2.92 -26.62 -18.04
C ASN A 95 -2.25 -25.24 -17.99
N MET A 96 -1.51 -24.94 -16.90
CA MET A 96 -0.85 -23.67 -16.74
C MET A 96 0.66 -23.88 -16.84
N THR A 97 1.29 -23.09 -17.71
CA THR A 97 2.71 -23.18 -18.00
C THR A 97 3.36 -21.83 -17.73
N ASP A 98 4.49 -21.85 -17.05
CA ASP A 98 5.30 -20.68 -16.76
C ASP A 98 6.23 -20.38 -17.92
N VAL A 99 6.42 -19.09 -18.18
CA VAL A 99 7.40 -18.61 -19.17
C VAL A 99 8.61 -18.06 -18.43
N CYS A 100 9.80 -18.51 -18.85
CA CYS A 100 11.06 -18.08 -18.29
C CYS A 100 11.95 -17.49 -19.39
N VAL A 101 12.56 -16.33 -19.11
CA VAL A 101 13.59 -15.71 -19.96
C VAL A 101 14.72 -15.25 -19.05
N GLY A 102 15.92 -15.82 -19.21
CA GLY A 102 17.05 -15.60 -18.33
C GLY A 102 16.71 -15.98 -16.88
N ARG A 103 16.68 -14.97 -15.99
CA ARG A 103 16.31 -15.15 -14.57
C ARG A 103 14.90 -14.68 -14.24
N SER A 104 14.18 -14.17 -15.21
CA SER A 104 12.82 -13.66 -15.03
C SER A 104 11.81 -14.76 -15.35
N ARG A 105 10.75 -14.84 -14.53
CA ARG A 105 9.69 -15.84 -14.65
C ARG A 105 8.33 -15.17 -14.61
N LEU A 106 7.43 -15.61 -15.46
CA LEU A 106 6.02 -15.26 -15.44
C LEU A 106 5.21 -16.53 -15.17
N ASN A 107 4.65 -16.63 -13.99
CA ASN A 107 3.96 -17.84 -13.52
C ASN A 107 2.57 -17.95 -14.16
N GLY A 108 2.22 -19.17 -14.61
CA GLY A 108 0.92 -19.49 -15.17
C GLY A 108 0.51 -18.62 -16.36
N ALA A 109 1.50 -18.20 -17.16
CA ALA A 109 1.30 -17.23 -18.23
C ALA A 109 0.64 -17.79 -19.47
N LEU A 110 0.76 -19.10 -19.68
CA LEU A 110 0.26 -19.80 -20.86
C LEU A 110 -0.77 -20.85 -20.45
N TYR A 111 -1.90 -20.87 -21.12
CA TYR A 111 -2.84 -21.96 -21.03
C TYR A 111 -2.51 -22.99 -22.12
N THR A 112 -2.26 -24.24 -21.71
CA THR A 112 -1.89 -25.33 -22.59
C THR A 112 -3.10 -26.22 -22.84
N GLU A 113 -3.46 -26.41 -24.09
CA GLU A 113 -4.51 -27.33 -24.51
C GLU A 113 -3.92 -28.76 -24.66
N GLY A 114 -4.60 -29.73 -24.05
CA GLY A 114 -4.23 -31.16 -24.17
C GLY A 114 -3.26 -31.60 -23.07
N LEU A 115 -3.83 -32.12 -21.99
CA LEU A 115 -3.06 -32.83 -20.96
C LEU A 115 -2.76 -34.25 -21.46
N GLY A 116 -1.52 -34.67 -21.29
CA GLY A 116 -1.09 -36.03 -21.62
C GLY A 116 -0.14 -36.61 -20.57
N SER A 117 -0.05 -37.91 -20.53
CA SER A 117 0.87 -38.65 -19.66
C SER A 117 2.29 -38.80 -20.25
N GLY A 118 2.67 -37.90 -21.16
CA GLY A 118 3.97 -37.98 -21.81
C GLY A 118 5.12 -37.66 -20.89
N ILE A 119 6.16 -38.51 -20.96
CA ILE A 119 7.44 -38.24 -20.33
C ILE A 119 8.21 -37.32 -21.28
N ALA A 120 8.20 -35.99 -21.04
CA ALA A 120 9.14 -35.13 -21.75
C ALA A 120 10.52 -35.25 -21.12
N GLU A 121 11.54 -35.35 -21.93
CA GLU A 121 12.93 -35.41 -21.49
C GLU A 121 13.28 -34.12 -20.72
N GLU A 122 13.92 -34.28 -19.58
CA GLU A 122 14.39 -33.18 -18.74
C GLU A 122 15.59 -32.52 -19.42
N HIS A 123 15.38 -31.38 -20.07
CA HIS A 123 16.45 -30.61 -20.69
C HIS A 123 16.98 -29.58 -19.72
N GLU A 124 18.25 -29.59 -19.43
CA GLU A 124 18.92 -28.48 -18.76
C GLU A 124 19.04 -27.29 -19.72
N CYS A 125 18.12 -26.38 -19.61
CA CYS A 125 18.20 -25.10 -20.30
C CYS A 125 19.23 -24.24 -19.56
N GLY A 126 20.29 -23.82 -20.25
CA GLY A 126 21.33 -23.00 -19.64
C GLY A 126 20.78 -21.66 -19.17
N ILE A 127 21.33 -21.12 -18.10
CA ILE A 127 21.02 -19.77 -17.62
C ILE A 127 21.94 -18.79 -18.33
N GLY A 128 21.49 -18.19 -19.42
CA GLY A 128 22.24 -17.18 -20.17
C GLY A 128 21.93 -15.75 -19.69
N GLY A 129 22.81 -14.82 -20.03
CA GLY A 129 22.62 -13.38 -19.88
C GLY A 129 23.43 -12.72 -18.75
N LYS A 130 24.06 -11.57 -19.08
CA LYS A 130 24.68 -10.67 -18.08
C LYS A 130 23.59 -9.90 -17.38
N TYR A 131 23.31 -10.27 -16.15
CA TYR A 131 22.32 -9.62 -15.31
C TYR A 131 22.93 -8.39 -14.62
N VAL A 132 22.30 -7.23 -14.78
CA VAL A 132 22.58 -6.07 -13.91
C VAL A 132 21.67 -6.21 -12.70
N ASP A 133 22.20 -6.77 -11.62
CA ASP A 133 21.49 -6.83 -10.35
C ASP A 133 21.54 -5.44 -9.72
N PHE A 134 20.39 -4.77 -9.65
CA PHE A 134 20.25 -3.59 -8.81
C PHE A 134 20.22 -4.08 -7.36
N SER A 135 21.24 -3.73 -6.60
CA SER A 135 21.39 -4.16 -5.20
C SER A 135 20.21 -3.77 -4.30
N PHE A 136 19.40 -2.78 -4.70
CA PHE A 136 18.22 -2.34 -3.97
C PHE A 136 17.07 -2.01 -4.94
N THR A 137 16.03 -2.85 -4.95
CA THR A 137 14.86 -2.72 -5.82
C THR A 137 13.59 -2.98 -5.03
N PHE A 138 12.47 -2.36 -5.44
CA PHE A 138 11.15 -2.74 -4.93
C PHE A 138 10.64 -4.00 -5.64
N PRO A 139 9.77 -4.79 -4.99
CA PRO A 139 9.20 -5.96 -5.62
C PRO A 139 8.29 -5.54 -6.78
N ASN A 140 8.41 -6.23 -7.91
CA ASN A 140 7.40 -6.13 -8.96
C ASN A 140 6.25 -7.07 -8.58
N ARG A 141 5.06 -6.49 -8.42
CA ARG A 141 3.85 -7.25 -8.08
C ARG A 141 2.83 -7.07 -9.19
N ASN A 142 2.29 -8.19 -9.65
CA ASN A 142 1.19 -8.19 -10.60
C ASN A 142 0.02 -7.32 -10.09
N ILE A 143 -0.67 -6.63 -10.98
CA ILE A 143 -1.74 -5.67 -10.72
C ILE A 143 -1.23 -4.34 -10.11
N LEU A 144 -0.24 -4.38 -9.22
CA LEU A 144 0.25 -3.16 -8.56
C LEU A 144 1.24 -2.39 -9.41
N TYR A 145 2.23 -3.07 -10.04
CA TYR A 145 3.30 -2.44 -10.81
C TYR A 145 3.86 -1.19 -10.12
N GLU A 146 3.99 -0.08 -10.82
CA GLU A 146 4.47 1.21 -10.29
C GLU A 146 3.58 1.78 -9.17
N THR A 147 2.32 1.40 -9.11
CA THR A 147 1.39 1.89 -8.08
C THR A 147 1.74 1.42 -6.67
N ILE A 148 2.59 0.38 -6.53
CA ILE A 148 3.09 -0.08 -5.22
C ILE A 148 3.80 1.04 -4.45
N ARG A 149 4.34 2.05 -5.14
CA ARG A 149 4.98 3.24 -4.55
C ARG A 149 4.01 4.04 -3.69
N ASN A 150 2.71 3.99 -4.04
CA ASN A 150 1.67 4.68 -3.28
C ASN A 150 1.52 4.13 -1.86
N LEU A 151 2.00 2.94 -1.57
CA LEU A 151 2.09 2.40 -0.22
C LEU A 151 2.80 3.37 0.74
N CYS A 152 3.88 4.02 0.28
CA CYS A 152 4.67 4.97 1.08
C CYS A 152 3.98 6.34 1.27
N PHE A 153 2.89 6.62 0.56
CA PHE A 153 2.13 7.87 0.68
C PHE A 153 0.76 7.63 1.32
N HIS A 154 0.04 6.59 0.91
CA HIS A 154 -1.31 6.29 1.36
C HIS A 154 -1.37 5.76 2.80
N VAL A 155 -0.61 4.71 3.08
CA VAL A 155 -0.69 4.05 4.40
C VAL A 155 -0.18 4.94 5.55
N PRO A 156 0.89 5.73 5.38
CA PRO A 156 1.31 6.71 6.39
C PRO A 156 0.23 7.72 6.79
N MET A 157 -0.69 8.08 5.88
CA MET A 157 -1.81 8.98 6.22
C MET A 157 -2.74 8.32 7.24
N TRP A 158 -3.07 7.05 7.06
CA TRP A 158 -3.91 6.30 7.99
C TRP A 158 -3.25 6.11 9.36
N PHE A 159 -1.95 5.83 9.41
CA PHE A 159 -1.23 5.75 10.68
C PHE A 159 -1.18 7.10 11.41
N SER A 160 -0.93 8.18 10.69
CA SER A 160 -0.92 9.52 11.25
C SER A 160 -2.31 9.89 11.80
N MET A 161 -3.36 9.60 11.06
CA MET A 161 -4.74 9.75 11.50
C MET A 161 -5.02 8.95 12.78
N MET A 162 -4.64 7.66 12.82
CA MET A 162 -4.87 6.79 13.98
C MET A 162 -4.17 7.31 15.23
N VAL A 163 -2.92 7.76 15.11
CA VAL A 163 -2.16 8.35 16.24
C VAL A 163 -2.85 9.63 16.73
N LEU A 164 -3.28 10.50 15.83
CA LEU A 164 -3.96 11.75 16.19
C LEU A 164 -5.32 11.49 16.84
N PHE A 165 -6.10 10.57 16.32
CA PHE A 165 -7.36 10.19 16.96
C PHE A 165 -7.12 9.46 18.29
N GLY A 166 -6.03 8.72 18.45
CA GLY A 166 -5.59 8.15 19.73
C GLY A 166 -5.24 9.24 20.75
N ILE A 167 -4.51 10.28 20.34
CA ILE A 167 -4.24 11.46 21.19
C ILE A 167 -5.56 12.13 21.61
N SER A 168 -6.49 12.28 20.66
CA SER A 168 -7.82 12.85 20.93
C SER A 168 -8.64 11.99 21.89
N LEU A 169 -8.59 10.66 21.78
CA LEU A 169 -9.22 9.72 22.72
C LEU A 169 -8.72 9.94 24.16
N VAL A 170 -7.38 9.96 24.32
CA VAL A 170 -6.77 10.16 25.64
C VAL A 170 -7.15 11.53 26.22
N ALA A 171 -7.17 12.58 25.39
CA ALA A 171 -7.59 13.91 25.81
C ALA A 171 -9.08 13.95 26.19
N SER A 172 -9.95 13.24 25.46
CA SER A 172 -11.39 13.13 25.77
C SER A 172 -11.66 12.39 27.08
N ILE A 173 -10.93 11.31 27.36
CA ILE A 173 -11.03 10.60 28.64
C ILE A 173 -10.65 11.53 29.80
N ARG A 174 -9.58 12.33 29.63
CA ARG A 174 -9.17 13.31 30.65
C ARG A 174 -10.19 14.44 30.81
N ALA A 175 -10.82 14.87 29.71
CA ALA A 175 -11.86 15.91 29.75
C ALA A 175 -13.11 15.48 30.53
N LEU A 176 -13.47 14.20 30.53
CA LEU A 176 -14.58 13.68 31.33
C LEU A 176 -14.30 13.69 32.85
N GLY A 177 -13.04 13.52 33.24
CA GLY A 177 -12.60 13.52 34.63
C GLY A 177 -12.18 14.89 35.18
N SER A 178 -12.29 15.98 34.38
CA SER A 178 -11.79 17.30 34.74
C SER A 178 -12.72 18.41 34.25
N THR A 179 -12.79 19.50 34.98
CA THR A 179 -13.45 20.74 34.55
C THR A 179 -12.56 21.64 33.66
N ASP A 180 -11.30 21.24 33.47
CA ASP A 180 -10.33 22.00 32.68
C ASP A 180 -10.57 21.81 31.17
N LEU A 181 -11.07 22.87 30.54
CA LEU A 181 -11.36 22.89 29.10
C LEU A 181 -10.14 22.73 28.20
N ARG A 182 -8.92 22.79 28.74
CA ARG A 182 -7.69 22.54 27.99
C ARG A 182 -7.62 21.11 27.44
N HIS A 183 -8.23 20.14 28.12
CA HIS A 183 -8.31 18.77 27.64
C HIS A 183 -9.28 18.65 26.45
N ASP A 184 -10.40 19.33 26.51
CA ASP A 184 -11.36 19.41 25.40
C ASP A 184 -10.75 20.09 24.17
N MET A 185 -10.05 21.21 24.36
CA MET A 185 -9.30 21.89 23.29
C MET A 185 -8.27 20.95 22.63
N ALA A 186 -7.52 20.21 23.44
CA ALA A 186 -6.55 19.26 22.93
C ALA A 186 -7.19 18.13 22.11
N ALA A 187 -8.33 17.61 22.56
CA ALA A 187 -9.10 16.60 21.83
C ALA A 187 -9.59 17.12 20.47
N ASP A 188 -10.22 18.29 20.46
CA ASP A 188 -10.78 18.91 19.23
C ASP A 188 -9.69 19.19 18.19
N LEU A 189 -8.58 19.80 18.61
CA LEU A 189 -7.50 20.14 17.68
C LEU A 189 -6.84 18.88 17.10
N SER A 190 -6.74 17.82 17.89
CA SER A 190 -6.21 16.54 17.42
C SER A 190 -7.15 15.88 16.40
N VAL A 191 -8.48 15.91 16.62
CA VAL A 191 -9.48 15.43 15.64
C VAL A 191 -9.36 16.21 14.33
N ARG A 192 -9.27 17.53 14.38
CA ARG A 192 -9.19 18.36 13.16
C ARG A 192 -7.95 18.03 12.32
N VAL A 193 -6.79 17.86 12.96
CA VAL A 193 -5.58 17.46 12.24
C VAL A 193 -5.70 16.01 11.76
N GLY A 194 -6.27 15.10 12.57
CA GLY A 194 -6.52 13.71 12.18
C GLY A 194 -7.44 13.60 10.95
N LEU A 195 -8.49 14.42 10.88
CA LEU A 195 -9.38 14.48 9.70
C LEU A 195 -8.66 14.95 8.44
N LEU A 196 -7.68 15.87 8.53
CA LEU A 196 -6.86 16.23 7.38
C LEU A 196 -6.13 15.01 6.82
N PHE A 197 -5.50 14.22 7.69
CA PHE A 197 -4.83 12.98 7.29
C PHE A 197 -5.82 11.93 6.75
N CYS A 198 -7.03 11.85 7.31
CA CYS A 198 -8.11 11.02 6.80
C CYS A 198 -8.47 11.38 5.35
N VAL A 199 -8.66 12.66 5.06
CA VAL A 199 -8.95 13.15 3.70
C VAL A 199 -7.80 12.85 2.74
N MET A 200 -6.55 13.08 3.15
CA MET A 200 -5.38 12.73 2.34
C MET A 200 -5.30 11.21 2.09
N GLY A 201 -5.62 10.39 3.09
CA GLY A 201 -5.74 8.94 2.96
C GLY A 201 -6.82 8.52 1.97
N LEU A 202 -8.00 9.13 2.02
CA LEU A 202 -9.09 8.86 1.07
C LEU A 202 -8.70 9.26 -0.35
N ILE A 203 -8.09 10.42 -0.57
CA ILE A 203 -7.64 10.88 -1.90
C ILE A 203 -6.59 9.93 -2.48
N THR A 204 -5.53 9.64 -1.74
CA THR A 204 -4.46 8.74 -2.20
C THR A 204 -4.96 7.31 -2.41
N GLY A 205 -5.91 6.85 -1.60
CA GLY A 205 -6.56 5.55 -1.75
C GLY A 205 -7.45 5.46 -2.98
N SER A 206 -8.25 6.49 -3.27
CA SER A 206 -9.08 6.54 -4.48
C SER A 206 -8.24 6.58 -5.76
N LEU A 207 -7.13 7.32 -5.76
CA LEU A 207 -6.17 7.31 -6.87
C LEU A 207 -5.58 5.91 -7.07
N TRP A 208 -5.24 5.22 -5.98
CA TRP A 208 -4.71 3.86 -6.06
C TRP A 208 -5.77 2.86 -6.55
N ALA A 209 -6.98 2.94 -6.04
CA ALA A 209 -8.11 2.12 -6.48
C ALA A 209 -8.37 2.30 -8.00
N ARG A 210 -8.35 3.54 -8.49
CA ARG A 210 -8.49 3.82 -9.91
C ARG A 210 -7.39 3.19 -10.76
N ALA A 211 -6.17 3.22 -10.30
CA ALA A 211 -5.01 2.68 -11.01
C ALA A 211 -4.95 1.15 -10.98
N THR A 212 -5.39 0.51 -9.89
CA THR A 212 -5.28 -0.95 -9.70
C THR A 212 -6.56 -1.70 -10.08
N TRP A 213 -7.73 -1.13 -9.78
CA TRP A 213 -9.03 -1.80 -9.96
C TRP A 213 -9.90 -1.14 -11.04
N GLY A 214 -9.43 -0.06 -11.65
CA GLY A 214 -10.13 0.64 -12.73
C GLY A 214 -11.28 1.55 -12.26
N ALA A 215 -11.58 1.61 -10.96
CA ALA A 215 -12.65 2.43 -10.37
C ALA A 215 -12.12 3.29 -9.23
N TRP A 216 -12.66 4.52 -9.11
CA TRP A 216 -12.30 5.43 -8.00
C TRP A 216 -12.74 4.91 -6.63
N TRP A 217 -13.78 4.09 -6.61
CA TRP A 217 -14.36 3.47 -5.43
C TRP A 217 -14.92 2.11 -5.80
N THR A 218 -14.73 1.12 -4.95
CA THR A 218 -15.32 -0.22 -5.06
C THR A 218 -16.13 -0.50 -3.79
N ASN A 219 -17.09 -1.42 -3.88
CA ASN A 219 -17.86 -1.86 -2.72
C ASN A 219 -17.02 -2.83 -1.87
N ASP A 220 -15.97 -2.32 -1.27
CA ASP A 220 -15.06 -3.05 -0.39
C ASP A 220 -15.32 -2.67 1.07
N VAL A 221 -15.30 -3.65 1.97
CA VAL A 221 -15.61 -3.45 3.39
C VAL A 221 -14.68 -2.44 4.04
N LYS A 222 -13.41 -2.42 3.66
CA LYS A 222 -12.42 -1.51 4.24
C LYS A 222 -12.55 -0.09 3.70
N LEU A 223 -12.88 0.06 2.40
CA LEU A 223 -13.19 1.37 1.83
C LEU A 223 -14.44 1.97 2.47
N ASN A 224 -15.52 1.19 2.54
CA ASN A 224 -16.77 1.62 3.14
C ASN A 224 -16.58 1.94 4.63
N GLY A 225 -15.83 1.11 5.36
CA GLY A 225 -15.47 1.37 6.75
C GLY A 225 -14.68 2.67 6.95
N ALA A 226 -13.76 2.99 6.02
CA ALA A 226 -13.01 4.24 6.03
C ALA A 226 -13.92 5.46 5.81
N ALA A 227 -14.86 5.39 4.84
CA ALA A 227 -15.83 6.44 4.58
C ALA A 227 -16.77 6.65 5.77
N VAL A 228 -17.33 5.59 6.34
CA VAL A 228 -18.18 5.66 7.54
C VAL A 228 -17.41 6.26 8.72
N SER A 229 -16.16 5.88 8.94
CA SER A 229 -15.33 6.46 9.99
C SER A 229 -15.09 7.94 9.78
N ALA A 230 -14.85 8.39 8.54
CA ALA A 230 -14.73 9.82 8.22
C ALA A 230 -16.03 10.58 8.51
N LEU A 231 -17.20 10.04 8.15
CA LEU A 231 -18.50 10.64 8.43
C LEU A 231 -18.77 10.73 9.93
N ILE A 232 -18.40 9.71 10.73
CA ILE A 232 -18.52 9.74 12.19
C ILE A 232 -17.69 10.89 12.77
N TYR A 233 -16.45 11.09 12.32
CA TYR A 233 -15.62 12.20 12.81
C TYR A 233 -16.04 13.56 12.26
N LEU A 234 -16.65 13.65 11.07
CA LEU A 234 -17.30 14.88 10.61
C LEU A 234 -18.54 15.22 11.46
N ALA A 235 -19.34 14.23 11.84
CA ALA A 235 -20.47 14.41 12.74
C ALA A 235 -20.02 14.88 14.14
N TYR A 236 -18.85 14.48 14.61
CA TYR A 236 -18.23 15.05 15.82
C TYR A 236 -18.07 16.57 15.70
N LEU A 237 -17.59 17.09 14.56
CA LEU A 237 -17.46 18.54 14.36
C LEU A 237 -18.82 19.26 14.34
N VAL A 238 -19.83 18.64 13.73
CA VAL A 238 -21.21 19.17 13.71
C VAL A 238 -21.77 19.22 15.13
N LEU A 239 -21.62 18.14 15.92
CA LEU A 239 -22.03 18.11 17.31
C LEU A 239 -21.42 19.26 18.12
N ARG A 240 -20.11 19.48 17.94
CA ARG A 240 -19.41 20.59 18.64
C ARG A 240 -19.93 21.96 18.23
N GLY A 241 -20.28 22.16 16.96
CA GLY A 241 -20.85 23.40 16.46
C GLY A 241 -22.30 23.67 16.95
N SER A 242 -23.01 22.61 17.33
CA SER A 242 -24.43 22.68 17.73
C SER A 242 -24.63 22.99 19.22
N VAL A 243 -23.60 22.90 20.08
CA VAL A 243 -23.70 23.09 21.52
C VAL A 243 -22.99 24.37 21.94
N PRO A 244 -23.73 25.45 22.26
CA PRO A 244 -23.13 26.74 22.61
C PRO A 244 -22.40 26.76 23.95
N GLU A 245 -22.94 26.06 24.95
CA GLU A 245 -22.41 26.06 26.31
C GLU A 245 -21.11 25.21 26.39
N PRO A 246 -19.96 25.82 26.78
CA PRO A 246 -18.64 25.20 26.69
C PRO A 246 -18.49 23.91 27.48
N SER A 247 -18.97 23.85 28.74
CA SER A 247 -18.81 22.68 29.61
C SER A 247 -19.65 21.51 29.10
N LYS A 248 -20.88 21.77 28.68
CA LYS A 248 -21.76 20.76 28.09
C LYS A 248 -21.23 20.25 26.75
N ARG A 249 -20.73 21.15 25.91
CA ARG A 249 -20.07 20.81 24.64
C ARG A 249 -18.87 19.90 24.88
N ALA A 250 -17.98 20.25 25.81
CA ALA A 250 -16.79 19.46 26.13
C ALA A 250 -17.16 18.04 26.57
N ARG A 251 -18.16 17.89 27.44
CA ARG A 251 -18.62 16.60 27.94
C ARG A 251 -19.24 15.73 26.83
N LEU A 252 -20.16 16.30 26.04
CA LEU A 252 -20.83 15.59 24.95
C LEU A 252 -19.82 15.18 23.86
N ALA A 253 -18.94 16.11 23.48
CA ALA A 253 -17.90 15.85 22.49
C ALA A 253 -16.93 14.77 22.96
N ALA A 254 -16.54 14.74 24.23
CA ALA A 254 -15.68 13.72 24.79
C ALA A 254 -16.32 12.32 24.74
N ILE A 255 -17.59 12.20 25.15
CA ILE A 255 -18.33 10.95 25.09
C ILE A 255 -18.41 10.46 23.61
N TYR A 256 -18.83 11.36 22.72
CA TYR A 256 -18.94 11.03 21.29
C TYR A 256 -17.60 10.56 20.70
N ASN A 257 -16.48 11.25 20.99
CA ASN A 257 -15.16 10.92 20.46
C ASN A 257 -14.65 9.56 20.94
N ILE A 258 -14.95 9.17 22.18
CA ILE A 258 -14.62 7.84 22.69
C ILE A 258 -15.34 6.77 21.87
N PHE A 259 -16.63 6.90 21.64
CA PHE A 259 -17.40 6.00 20.78
C PHE A 259 -16.89 6.01 19.34
N ALA A 260 -16.61 7.19 18.78
CA ALA A 260 -16.08 7.34 17.43
C ALA A 260 -14.77 6.55 17.23
N PHE A 261 -13.87 6.58 18.22
CA PHE A 261 -12.62 5.84 18.15
C PHE A 261 -12.83 4.31 18.20
N VAL A 262 -13.75 3.83 19.03
CA VAL A 262 -14.12 2.39 19.08
C VAL A 262 -14.67 1.95 17.72
N LEU A 263 -15.57 2.74 17.14
CA LEU A 263 -16.13 2.44 15.81
C LEU A 263 -15.08 2.50 14.70
N LEU A 264 -14.14 3.45 14.76
CA LEU A 264 -13.01 3.51 13.84
C LEU A 264 -12.19 2.22 13.86
N VAL A 265 -11.83 1.74 15.05
CA VAL A 265 -11.09 0.48 15.21
C VAL A 265 -11.91 -0.69 14.67
N LEU A 266 -13.20 -0.73 14.96
CA LEU A 266 -14.10 -1.76 14.44
C LEU A 266 -14.11 -1.79 12.90
N PHE A 267 -14.35 -0.64 12.26
CA PHE A 267 -14.52 -0.56 10.80
C PHE A 267 -13.22 -0.73 10.02
N ILE A 268 -12.11 -0.23 10.53
CA ILE A 268 -10.81 -0.25 9.81
C ILE A 268 -10.00 -1.51 10.10
N TRP A 269 -10.06 -2.02 11.35
CA TRP A 269 -9.18 -3.10 11.79
C TRP A 269 -9.89 -4.43 12.03
N ILE A 270 -11.09 -4.42 12.61
CA ILE A 270 -11.76 -5.66 13.03
C ILE A 270 -12.57 -6.24 11.87
N LEU A 271 -13.55 -5.50 11.35
CA LEU A 271 -14.47 -6.00 10.32
C LEU A 271 -13.75 -6.53 9.07
N PRO A 272 -12.74 -5.85 8.50
CA PRO A 272 -12.07 -6.35 7.31
C PRO A 272 -11.26 -7.64 7.53
N ARG A 273 -11.04 -8.06 8.78
CA ARG A 273 -10.29 -9.27 9.13
C ARG A 273 -11.17 -10.45 9.53
N LEU A 274 -12.46 -10.28 9.56
CA LEU A 274 -13.38 -11.39 9.81
C LEU A 274 -13.37 -12.34 8.60
N ASN A 275 -13.22 -13.63 8.84
CA ASN A 275 -13.08 -14.67 7.79
C ASN A 275 -14.24 -14.75 6.80
N ALA A 276 -15.40 -14.19 7.15
CA ALA A 276 -16.58 -14.15 6.30
C ALA A 276 -16.64 -12.95 5.31
N VAL A 277 -15.61 -12.11 5.32
CA VAL A 277 -15.61 -10.86 4.56
C VAL A 277 -14.47 -10.85 3.56
N ASP A 278 -14.81 -10.84 2.27
CA ASP A 278 -13.83 -10.64 1.20
C ASP A 278 -13.47 -9.16 1.09
N SER A 279 -12.19 -8.87 0.94
CA SER A 279 -11.70 -7.52 0.69
C SER A 279 -10.55 -7.55 -0.31
N LEU A 280 -10.56 -6.59 -1.23
CA LEU A 280 -9.50 -6.38 -2.21
C LEU A 280 -8.21 -5.80 -1.57
N HIS A 281 -8.30 -5.30 -0.34
CA HIS A 281 -7.15 -4.72 0.35
C HIS A 281 -6.19 -5.78 0.88
N PRO A 282 -4.87 -5.55 0.77
CA PRO A 282 -3.86 -6.37 1.42
C PRO A 282 -4.08 -6.46 2.95
N GLY A 283 -3.68 -7.58 3.55
CA GLY A 283 -3.74 -7.79 4.99
C GLY A 283 -5.10 -8.19 5.54
N ASN A 284 -6.00 -8.69 4.69
CA ASN A 284 -7.29 -9.28 5.10
C ASN A 284 -7.25 -10.81 5.04
N GLY A 285 -8.30 -11.46 5.51
CA GLY A 285 -8.43 -12.92 5.42
C GLY A 285 -7.40 -13.70 6.22
N GLY A 286 -7.00 -13.21 7.40
CA GLY A 286 -6.02 -13.85 8.27
C GLY A 286 -4.56 -13.50 7.99
N ASN A 287 -4.26 -12.75 6.92
CA ASN A 287 -2.92 -12.25 6.68
C ASN A 287 -2.60 -11.06 7.60
N PRO A 288 -1.45 -11.06 8.30
CA PRO A 288 -1.02 -9.89 9.05
C PRO A 288 -0.83 -8.71 8.09
N ALA A 289 -1.33 -7.53 8.45
CA ALA A 289 -1.31 -6.32 7.61
C ALA A 289 0.08 -5.89 7.13
N PHE A 290 1.14 -6.47 7.66
CA PHE A 290 2.54 -6.16 7.34
C PHE A 290 3.41 -7.42 7.41
N GLY A 291 2.87 -8.56 6.98
CA GLY A 291 3.62 -9.80 6.85
C GLY A 291 4.71 -9.71 5.77
N SER A 292 5.58 -10.72 5.72
CA SER A 292 6.62 -10.83 4.68
C SER A 292 6.03 -10.97 3.26
N TYR A 293 4.77 -11.38 3.18
CA TYR A 293 4.04 -11.50 1.92
C TYR A 293 3.65 -10.14 1.32
N ASP A 294 3.20 -9.19 2.16
CA ASP A 294 2.75 -7.88 1.69
C ASP A 294 3.90 -6.88 1.54
N LEU A 295 4.87 -6.95 2.45
CA LEU A 295 6.02 -6.07 2.52
C LEU A 295 7.31 -6.88 2.52
N ASP A 296 8.06 -6.81 1.44
CA ASP A 296 9.44 -7.30 1.43
C ASP A 296 10.39 -6.36 2.18
N ASN A 297 11.63 -6.81 2.37
CA ASN A 297 12.60 -6.05 3.17
C ASN A 297 12.98 -4.70 2.53
N SER A 298 13.03 -4.61 1.20
CA SER A 298 13.36 -3.37 0.51
C SER A 298 12.26 -2.32 0.65
N LEU A 299 10.99 -2.73 0.55
CA LEU A 299 9.87 -1.83 0.84
C LEU A 299 9.85 -1.37 2.30
N ARG A 300 10.13 -2.27 3.25
CA ARG A 300 10.14 -1.94 4.70
C ARG A 300 11.12 -0.83 5.04
N VAL A 301 12.31 -0.84 4.44
CA VAL A 301 13.35 0.18 4.67
C VAL A 301 12.87 1.58 4.29
N VAL A 302 11.95 1.71 3.33
CA VAL A 302 11.39 3.01 2.91
C VAL A 302 10.06 3.29 3.60
N PHE A 303 9.22 2.29 3.75
CA PHE A 303 7.87 2.38 4.28
C PHE A 303 7.82 2.80 5.77
N TYR A 304 8.61 2.16 6.64
CA TYR A 304 8.58 2.52 8.06
C TYR A 304 9.11 3.93 8.35
N PRO A 305 10.20 4.40 7.72
CA PRO A 305 10.59 5.81 7.79
C PRO A 305 9.51 6.77 7.28
N ALA A 306 8.77 6.41 6.20
CA ALA A 306 7.64 7.21 5.74
C ALA A 306 6.56 7.31 6.81
N CYS A 307 6.14 6.18 7.38
CA CYS A 307 5.13 6.17 8.47
C CYS A 307 5.57 7.03 9.66
N LEU A 308 6.80 6.83 10.15
CA LEU A 308 7.31 7.61 11.28
C LEU A 308 7.39 9.10 10.96
N GLY A 309 7.89 9.45 9.77
CA GLY A 309 8.01 10.84 9.33
C GLY A 309 6.66 11.56 9.27
N TRP A 310 5.65 10.95 8.65
CA TRP A 310 4.31 11.52 8.56
C TRP A 310 3.59 11.60 9.90
N ILE A 311 3.76 10.61 10.80
CA ILE A 311 3.25 10.67 12.18
C ILE A 311 3.87 11.88 12.90
N LEU A 312 5.19 12.06 12.81
CA LEU A 312 5.87 13.21 13.42
C LEU A 312 5.38 14.55 12.83
N ILE A 313 5.15 14.63 11.51
CA ILE A 313 4.55 15.84 10.89
C ILE A 313 3.15 16.09 11.47
N GLY A 314 2.31 15.07 11.56
CA GLY A 314 0.95 15.19 12.13
C GLY A 314 0.98 15.69 13.59
N VAL A 315 1.84 15.10 14.42
CA VAL A 315 2.04 15.53 15.81
C VAL A 315 2.60 16.95 15.86
N TRP A 316 3.50 17.33 14.96
CA TRP A 316 3.99 18.70 14.88
C TRP A 316 2.88 19.70 14.53
N MET A 317 2.08 19.43 13.54
CA MET A 317 0.91 20.26 13.18
C MET A 317 -0.05 20.39 14.36
N TYR A 318 -0.37 19.31 15.06
CA TYR A 318 -1.18 19.32 16.27
C TYR A 318 -0.56 20.20 17.37
N THR A 319 0.73 20.05 17.65
CA THR A 319 1.41 20.85 18.70
C THR A 319 1.46 22.34 18.35
N LEU A 320 1.61 22.70 17.08
CA LEU A 320 1.54 24.10 16.62
C LEU A 320 0.13 24.68 16.83
N ARG A 321 -0.90 23.94 16.40
CA ARG A 321 -2.30 24.33 16.61
C ARG A 321 -2.65 24.50 18.09
N LEU A 322 -2.19 23.58 18.92
CA LEU A 322 -2.41 23.64 20.37
C LEU A 322 -1.73 24.86 21.02
N ARG A 323 -0.51 25.19 20.60
CA ARG A 323 0.19 26.40 21.08
C ARG A 323 -0.53 27.67 20.65
N LEU A 324 -0.95 27.74 19.39
CA LEU A 324 -1.66 28.90 18.87
C LEU A 324 -2.98 29.12 19.64
N ALA A 325 -3.77 28.07 19.83
CA ALA A 325 -5.03 28.15 20.56
C ALA A 325 -4.85 28.59 22.03
N ARG A 326 -3.77 28.11 22.70
CA ARG A 326 -3.44 28.55 24.08
C ARG A 326 -3.04 30.01 24.14
N LEU A 327 -2.24 30.49 23.18
CA LEU A 327 -1.87 31.91 23.11
C LEU A 327 -3.09 32.79 22.84
N GLN A 328 -3.98 32.36 21.99
CA GLN A 328 -5.22 33.07 21.71
C GLN A 328 -6.12 33.15 22.94
N SER A 329 -6.31 32.06 23.69
CA SER A 329 -7.04 32.06 24.95
C SER A 329 -6.43 33.03 25.98
N GLN A 330 -5.10 33.08 26.08
CA GLN A 330 -4.42 34.01 26.99
C GLN A 330 -4.61 35.50 26.61
N LEU A 331 -4.67 35.79 25.31
CA LEU A 331 -4.94 37.14 24.80
C LEU A 331 -6.38 37.56 25.05
N ASP A 332 -7.33 36.64 24.87
CA ASP A 332 -8.75 36.87 25.14
C ASP A 332 -9.00 37.12 26.62
N ASP A 333 -8.30 36.38 27.52
CA ASP A 333 -8.36 36.56 28.96
C ASP A 333 -7.72 37.89 29.41
N ALA A 334 -6.71 38.40 28.68
CA ALA A 334 -6.03 39.66 28.98
C ALA A 334 -6.77 40.91 28.48
N ASN A 335 -7.62 40.75 27.47
CA ASN A 335 -8.43 41.83 26.88
C ASN A 335 -9.93 41.44 26.86
N PRO A 336 -10.59 41.40 28.06
CA PRO A 336 -12.02 41.14 28.10
C PRO A 336 -12.78 42.32 27.47
N SER A 337 -13.47 42.07 26.36
CA SER A 337 -14.33 43.05 25.65
C SER A 337 -15.62 43.36 26.41
#